data_9412b42198860fad2707e8036d3109ae
#
_entry.id   9412b42198860fad2707e8036d3109ae
#
_cell.length_a   1.000
_cell.length_b   1.000
_cell.length_c   1.000
_cell.angle_alpha   90.00
_cell.angle_beta   90.00
_cell.angle_gamma   90.00
#
_symmetry.space_group_name_H-M   'P 1'
#
loop_
_entity.id
_entity.type
_entity.pdbx_description
1 polymer ?
#
loop_
_entity_poly.entity_id
_entity_poly.type
_entity_poly.pdbx_seq_one_letter_code
_entity_poly.pdbx_strand_id
1 'polypeptide(L)'
;MKRSLSIGGAGPGRQAWAFLSSTASGTLIALLRLPLQGALHANAPFLLAWPGALLAAFFGGFWPAIVVTAVGAWVAQVVLTTNGQPPLGPGGLLIYSLFGLVFAIAGGLRKRGIRRAAEDARRLGEMRAQLENVTRLNAMGEMAAALAHELNQPLTAMANYVGIAQRMAERGDPQSGEEVSELLEKISGQVVRAGEIIARVRGYVTRGEVAVAVEAVSAMFEEAAAVAMPGSARAGVVLRADFDPAADQVLADRIQVQQVMVNLLRNAVEAMAGRPRRELRIGCRARPDGLAQAYVADTGPGLDESLAERLFQPFVSGKAGGMGVGLAISRNIVESHGGAIWAEANAEGGATFHFTLKRAQSAA
;
A
#
# COMPACT_ATOMS: atom_id res chain seq x y z
N MET A 1 3.12 14.56 -9.56
CA MET A 1 1.76 15.05 -9.96
C MET A 1 0.82 13.84 -10.04
N LYS A 2 0.14 13.49 -8.93
CA LYS A 2 -0.74 12.31 -8.82
C LYS A 2 -2.05 12.57 -9.58
N ARG A 3 -2.25 11.94 -10.73
CA ARG A 3 -3.60 11.58 -11.17
C ARG A 3 -4.03 10.36 -10.37
N SER A 4 -4.58 10.59 -9.18
CA SER A 4 -5.41 9.59 -8.52
C SER A 4 -6.54 9.29 -9.50
N LEU A 5 -6.59 8.06 -10.00
CA LEU A 5 -7.81 7.46 -10.52
C LEU A 5 -8.83 7.42 -9.38
N SER A 6 -9.43 8.58 -9.06
CA SER A 6 -10.60 8.61 -8.21
C SER A 6 -11.74 7.97 -9.01
N ILE A 7 -11.90 6.66 -8.86
CA ILE A 7 -13.14 5.94 -9.11
C ILE A 7 -14.11 6.35 -7.99
N GLY A 8 -14.24 7.65 -7.77
CA GLY A 8 -15.11 8.22 -6.77
C GLY A 8 -16.18 9.03 -7.46
N GLY A 9 -17.46 8.85 -7.11
CA GLY A 9 -18.68 9.36 -7.69
C GLY A 9 -18.51 10.66 -8.47
N ALA A 10 -18.88 10.63 -9.76
CA ALA A 10 -18.76 11.79 -10.64
C ALA A 10 -19.45 12.95 -9.94
N GLY A 11 -18.71 14.02 -9.63
CA GLY A 11 -19.26 15.24 -9.03
C GLY A 11 -20.45 15.75 -9.84
N PRO A 12 -21.32 16.58 -9.25
CA PRO A 12 -22.56 17.03 -9.89
C PRO A 12 -22.34 17.56 -11.31
N GLY A 13 -21.21 18.19 -11.59
CA GLY A 13 -20.82 18.62 -12.93
C GLY A 13 -20.60 17.46 -13.93
N ARG A 14 -19.97 16.37 -13.54
CA ARG A 14 -19.75 15.20 -14.43
C ARG A 14 -21.06 14.46 -14.73
N GLN A 15 -21.99 14.44 -13.78
CA GLN A 15 -23.31 13.83 -13.99
C GLN A 15 -24.15 14.68 -14.94
N ALA A 16 -24.10 16.01 -14.82
CA ALA A 16 -24.74 16.94 -15.73
C ALA A 16 -24.15 16.83 -17.15
N TRP A 17 -22.84 16.75 -17.28
CA TRP A 17 -22.16 16.53 -18.57
C TRP A 17 -22.53 15.19 -19.21
N ALA A 18 -22.59 14.10 -18.44
CA ALA A 18 -23.00 12.79 -18.96
C ALA A 18 -24.47 12.78 -19.41
N PHE A 19 -25.34 13.50 -18.71
CA PHE A 19 -26.73 13.72 -19.10
C PHE A 19 -26.81 14.51 -20.43
N LEU A 20 -26.19 15.67 -20.47
CA LEU A 20 -26.21 16.56 -21.64
C LEU A 20 -25.59 15.89 -22.87
N SER A 21 -24.43 15.28 -22.73
CA SER A 21 -23.74 14.62 -23.85
C SER A 21 -24.52 13.44 -24.42
N SER A 22 -25.08 12.58 -23.55
CA SER A 22 -25.86 11.42 -23.99
C SER A 22 -27.19 11.82 -24.61
N THR A 23 -27.85 12.87 -24.09
CA THR A 23 -29.06 13.42 -24.66
C THR A 23 -28.78 14.08 -26.02
N ALA A 24 -27.73 14.91 -26.08
CA ALA A 24 -27.33 15.59 -27.30
C ALA A 24 -26.93 14.59 -28.42
N SER A 25 -26.12 13.60 -28.11
CA SER A 25 -25.70 12.56 -29.06
C SER A 25 -26.88 11.74 -29.56
N GLY A 26 -27.77 11.30 -28.70
CA GLY A 26 -28.96 10.54 -29.06
C GLY A 26 -29.93 11.38 -29.92
N THR A 27 -30.13 12.64 -29.54
CA THR A 27 -30.97 13.58 -30.30
C THR A 27 -30.37 13.89 -31.68
N LEU A 28 -29.05 14.07 -31.78
CA LEU A 28 -28.37 14.29 -33.05
C LEU A 28 -28.57 13.10 -34.00
N ILE A 29 -28.43 11.87 -33.49
CA ILE A 29 -28.66 10.65 -34.27
C ILE A 29 -30.12 10.60 -34.80
N ALA A 30 -31.08 10.92 -33.94
CA ALA A 30 -32.50 10.98 -34.38
C ALA A 30 -32.73 12.06 -35.44
N LEU A 31 -32.13 13.26 -35.29
CA LEU A 31 -32.24 14.36 -36.22
C LEU A 31 -31.55 14.11 -37.58
N LEU A 32 -30.50 13.25 -37.60
CA LEU A 32 -29.84 12.85 -38.86
C LEU A 32 -30.83 12.20 -39.85
N ARG A 33 -31.99 11.77 -39.42
CA ARG A 33 -33.06 11.25 -40.30
C ARG A 33 -33.59 12.32 -41.25
N LEU A 34 -33.65 13.59 -40.86
CA LEU A 34 -34.18 14.68 -41.67
C LEU A 34 -33.39 14.93 -42.99
N PRO A 35 -32.06 15.13 -42.97
CA PRO A 35 -31.29 15.29 -44.18
C PRO A 35 -31.16 14.00 -45.01
N LEU A 36 -31.34 12.83 -44.42
CA LEU A 36 -31.20 11.54 -45.08
C LEU A 36 -32.54 10.99 -45.62
N GLN A 37 -33.63 11.75 -45.56
CA GLN A 37 -34.96 11.28 -45.99
C GLN A 37 -35.02 10.93 -47.50
N GLY A 38 -34.20 11.51 -48.34
CA GLY A 38 -34.09 11.17 -49.78
C GLY A 38 -33.38 9.83 -50.03
N ALA A 39 -32.48 9.40 -49.14
CA ALA A 39 -31.73 8.15 -49.26
C ALA A 39 -32.40 7.00 -48.51
N LEU A 40 -33.16 7.30 -47.47
CA LEU A 40 -33.84 6.31 -46.61
C LEU A 40 -35.33 6.29 -46.93
N HIS A 41 -35.87 5.10 -47.26
CA HIS A 41 -37.27 4.93 -47.57
C HIS A 41 -38.19 5.42 -46.43
N ALA A 42 -39.31 6.04 -46.78
CA ALA A 42 -40.28 6.58 -45.82
C ALA A 42 -40.91 5.49 -44.91
N ASN A 43 -40.84 4.22 -45.33
CA ASN A 43 -41.41 3.08 -44.57
C ASN A 43 -40.66 2.74 -43.24
N ALA A 44 -39.53 3.38 -42.96
CA ALA A 44 -38.78 3.15 -41.73
C ALA A 44 -38.55 4.46 -40.94
N PRO A 45 -39.61 5.13 -40.43
CA PRO A 45 -39.48 6.48 -39.84
C PRO A 45 -38.64 6.49 -38.55
N PHE A 46 -38.55 5.38 -37.84
CA PHE A 46 -37.82 5.26 -36.58
C PHE A 46 -36.40 4.71 -36.70
N LEU A 47 -35.89 4.46 -37.93
CA LEU A 47 -34.64 3.76 -38.19
C LEU A 47 -33.44 4.32 -37.39
N LEU A 48 -33.30 5.61 -37.27
CA LEU A 48 -32.22 6.26 -36.51
C LEU A 48 -32.64 6.67 -35.11
N ALA A 49 -33.92 6.75 -34.79
CA ALA A 49 -34.41 7.14 -33.49
C ALA A 49 -34.13 6.06 -32.41
N TRP A 50 -34.23 4.76 -32.76
CA TRP A 50 -33.98 3.68 -31.85
C TRP A 50 -32.52 3.56 -31.42
N PRO A 51 -31.51 3.55 -32.30
CA PRO A 51 -30.12 3.63 -31.90
C PRO A 51 -29.81 4.82 -31.00
N GLY A 52 -30.39 5.99 -31.30
CA GLY A 52 -30.25 7.20 -30.50
C GLY A 52 -30.80 7.01 -29.07
N ALA A 53 -32.02 6.48 -28.96
CA ALA A 53 -32.61 6.18 -27.64
C ALA A 53 -31.85 5.12 -26.85
N LEU A 54 -31.34 4.08 -27.51
CA LEU A 54 -30.52 3.04 -26.89
C LEU A 54 -29.21 3.59 -26.35
N LEU A 55 -28.51 4.41 -27.12
CA LEU A 55 -27.27 5.05 -26.68
C LEU A 55 -27.52 6.01 -25.52
N ALA A 56 -28.59 6.80 -25.60
CA ALA A 56 -28.98 7.70 -24.53
C ALA A 56 -29.31 6.90 -23.23
N ALA A 57 -29.99 5.77 -23.35
CA ALA A 57 -30.27 4.86 -22.22
C ALA A 57 -28.96 4.29 -21.64
N PHE A 58 -28.08 3.82 -22.52
CA PHE A 58 -26.83 3.16 -22.10
C PHE A 58 -25.89 4.10 -21.34
N PHE A 59 -25.64 5.30 -21.84
CA PHE A 59 -24.71 6.24 -21.23
C PHE A 59 -25.37 7.19 -20.22
N GLY A 60 -26.58 7.66 -20.51
CA GLY A 60 -27.30 8.66 -19.73
C GLY A 60 -28.27 8.09 -18.71
N GLY A 61 -28.82 6.92 -18.96
CA GLY A 61 -29.83 6.27 -18.10
C GLY A 61 -31.26 6.66 -18.50
N PHE A 62 -32.18 6.63 -17.52
CA PHE A 62 -33.64 6.78 -17.75
C PHE A 62 -34.04 8.06 -18.48
N TRP A 63 -33.70 9.24 -17.94
CA TRP A 63 -34.19 10.52 -18.45
C TRP A 63 -33.69 10.89 -19.85
N PRO A 64 -32.38 10.74 -20.19
CA PRO A 64 -31.90 10.94 -21.54
C PRO A 64 -32.63 10.06 -22.57
N ALA A 65 -32.89 8.81 -22.25
CA ALA A 65 -33.64 7.92 -23.14
C ALA A 65 -35.07 8.40 -23.41
N ILE A 66 -35.79 8.90 -22.42
CA ILE A 66 -37.13 9.48 -22.56
C ILE A 66 -37.10 10.68 -23.48
N VAL A 67 -36.16 11.63 -23.29
CA VAL A 67 -36.03 12.81 -24.10
C VAL A 67 -35.75 12.44 -25.55
N VAL A 68 -34.82 11.54 -25.83
CA VAL A 68 -34.48 11.12 -27.19
C VAL A 68 -35.62 10.35 -27.84
N THR A 69 -36.39 9.55 -27.08
CA THR A 69 -37.59 8.89 -27.57
C THR A 69 -38.66 9.92 -28.01
N ALA A 70 -38.90 10.96 -27.20
CA ALA A 70 -39.85 12.00 -27.57
C ALA A 70 -39.43 12.78 -28.86
N VAL A 71 -38.13 13.13 -28.94
CA VAL A 71 -37.58 13.77 -30.15
C VAL A 71 -37.70 12.84 -31.39
N GLY A 72 -37.40 11.56 -31.23
CA GLY A 72 -37.53 10.55 -32.28
C GLY A 72 -38.96 10.41 -32.79
N ALA A 73 -39.96 10.45 -31.92
CA ALA A 73 -41.36 10.45 -32.28
C ALA A 73 -41.74 11.68 -33.09
N TRP A 74 -41.27 12.87 -32.67
CA TRP A 74 -41.49 14.10 -33.40
C TRP A 74 -40.84 14.08 -34.79
N VAL A 75 -39.58 13.65 -34.90
CA VAL A 75 -38.86 13.51 -36.18
C VAL A 75 -39.60 12.54 -37.10
N ALA A 76 -40.08 11.42 -36.60
CA ALA A 76 -40.85 10.47 -37.41
C ALA A 76 -42.13 11.07 -37.98
N GLN A 77 -42.87 11.87 -37.19
CA GLN A 77 -44.05 12.61 -37.69
C GLN A 77 -43.69 13.58 -38.80
N VAL A 78 -42.65 14.36 -38.60
CA VAL A 78 -42.19 15.34 -39.63
C VAL A 78 -41.81 14.62 -40.92
N VAL A 79 -41.06 13.49 -40.83
CA VAL A 79 -40.66 12.72 -42.02
C VAL A 79 -41.86 12.16 -42.77
N LEU A 80 -42.87 11.64 -42.10
CA LEU A 80 -44.06 11.11 -42.74
C LEU A 80 -44.88 12.21 -43.44
N THR A 81 -45.14 13.33 -42.76
CA THR A 81 -45.93 14.44 -43.31
C THR A 81 -45.25 15.11 -44.50
N THR A 82 -43.92 15.30 -44.46
CA THR A 82 -43.15 15.89 -45.57
C THR A 82 -43.09 14.98 -46.80
N ASN A 83 -43.25 13.69 -46.64
CA ASN A 83 -43.31 12.72 -47.76
C ASN A 83 -44.76 12.39 -48.20
N GLY A 84 -45.74 13.20 -47.79
CA GLY A 84 -47.14 13.03 -48.18
C GLY A 84 -47.81 11.75 -47.63
N GLN A 85 -47.22 11.14 -46.65
CA GLN A 85 -47.81 9.95 -45.97
C GLN A 85 -48.68 10.37 -44.77
N PRO A 86 -49.65 9.56 -44.39
CA PRO A 86 -50.48 9.85 -43.24
C PRO A 86 -49.60 9.82 -41.97
N PRO A 87 -49.87 10.71 -40.98
CA PRO A 87 -49.16 10.74 -39.72
C PRO A 87 -49.28 9.38 -39.00
N LEU A 88 -48.33 9.09 -38.12
CA LEU A 88 -48.37 7.89 -37.28
C LEU A 88 -49.70 7.80 -36.56
N GLY A 89 -50.41 6.72 -36.77
CA GLY A 89 -51.62 6.39 -36.02
C GLY A 89 -51.27 6.15 -34.52
N PRO A 90 -52.26 6.21 -33.64
CA PRO A 90 -52.06 6.04 -32.22
C PRO A 90 -51.39 4.69 -31.83
N GLY A 91 -51.63 3.61 -32.61
CA GLY A 91 -50.94 2.34 -32.39
C GLY A 91 -49.42 2.36 -32.65
N GLY A 92 -48.98 3.06 -33.70
CA GLY A 92 -47.55 3.18 -34.02
C GLY A 92 -46.78 4.03 -32.98
N LEU A 93 -47.39 5.12 -32.52
CA LEU A 93 -46.86 5.91 -31.45
C LEU A 93 -46.75 5.18 -30.13
N LEU A 94 -47.78 4.36 -29.81
CA LEU A 94 -47.84 3.54 -28.59
C LEU A 94 -46.71 2.51 -28.58
N ILE A 95 -46.51 1.76 -29.67
CA ILE A 95 -45.47 0.75 -29.81
C ILE A 95 -44.08 1.41 -29.65
N TYR A 96 -43.84 2.51 -30.39
CA TYR A 96 -42.57 3.24 -30.31
C TYR A 96 -42.27 3.75 -28.90
N SER A 97 -43.27 4.35 -28.22
CA SER A 97 -43.14 4.85 -26.87
C SER A 97 -42.90 3.73 -25.85
N LEU A 98 -43.50 2.56 -26.04
CA LEU A 98 -43.29 1.38 -25.21
C LEU A 98 -41.83 0.90 -25.27
N PHE A 99 -41.26 0.78 -26.49
CA PHE A 99 -39.85 0.44 -26.64
C PHE A 99 -38.91 1.49 -26.01
N GLY A 100 -39.19 2.77 -26.21
CA GLY A 100 -38.45 3.86 -25.55
C GLY A 100 -38.48 3.75 -24.03
N LEU A 101 -39.64 3.43 -23.48
CA LEU A 101 -39.80 3.20 -22.04
C LEU A 101 -39.00 2.00 -21.54
N VAL A 102 -39.01 0.89 -22.28
CA VAL A 102 -38.20 -0.29 -21.97
C VAL A 102 -36.70 0.05 -21.94
N PHE A 103 -36.20 0.78 -22.93
CA PHE A 103 -34.81 1.23 -22.95
C PHE A 103 -34.50 2.15 -21.76
N ALA A 104 -35.40 3.10 -21.46
CA ALA A 104 -35.24 3.99 -20.32
C ALA A 104 -35.17 3.24 -18.99
N ILE A 105 -36.04 2.28 -18.77
CA ILE A 105 -36.05 1.44 -17.56
C ILE A 105 -34.75 0.62 -17.48
N ALA A 106 -34.36 -0.06 -18.57
CA ALA A 106 -33.14 -0.87 -18.63
C ALA A 106 -31.88 0.00 -18.33
N GLY A 107 -31.78 1.18 -18.94
CA GLY A 107 -30.70 2.14 -18.69
C GLY A 107 -30.68 2.63 -17.23
N GLY A 108 -31.85 2.91 -16.68
CA GLY A 108 -32.00 3.31 -15.28
C GLY A 108 -31.56 2.23 -14.30
N LEU A 109 -31.99 0.98 -14.51
CA LEU A 109 -31.61 -0.17 -13.67
C LEU A 109 -30.09 -0.44 -13.74
N ARG A 110 -29.52 -0.42 -14.96
CA ARG A 110 -28.08 -0.58 -15.14
C ARG A 110 -27.27 0.48 -14.38
N LYS A 111 -27.67 1.75 -14.49
CA LYS A 111 -26.97 2.85 -13.79
C LYS A 111 -27.07 2.73 -12.28
N ARG A 112 -28.21 2.29 -11.74
CA ARG A 112 -28.39 1.97 -10.33
C ARG A 112 -27.51 0.79 -9.88
N GLY A 113 -27.42 -0.26 -10.69
CA GLY A 113 -26.57 -1.42 -10.42
C GLY A 113 -25.09 -1.04 -10.32
N ILE A 114 -24.57 -0.25 -11.27
CA ILE A 114 -23.18 0.23 -11.24
C ILE A 114 -22.89 1.07 -10.00
N ARG A 115 -23.82 1.95 -9.60
CA ARG A 115 -23.65 2.79 -8.39
C ARG A 115 -23.61 1.92 -7.12
N ARG A 116 -24.54 0.97 -6.98
CA ARG A 116 -24.57 0.04 -5.84
C ARG A 116 -23.30 -0.77 -5.74
N ALA A 117 -22.84 -1.34 -6.85
CA ALA A 117 -21.59 -2.11 -6.87
C ALA A 117 -20.37 -1.27 -6.44
N ALA A 118 -20.32 0.02 -6.83
CA ALA A 118 -19.25 0.93 -6.40
C ALA A 118 -19.34 1.28 -4.90
N GLU A 119 -20.55 1.46 -4.38
CA GLU A 119 -20.78 1.70 -2.94
C GLU A 119 -20.44 0.48 -2.10
N ASP A 120 -20.84 -0.71 -2.52
CA ASP A 120 -20.55 -1.97 -1.85
C ASP A 120 -19.03 -2.26 -1.84
N ALA A 121 -18.34 -2.00 -2.96
CA ALA A 121 -16.89 -2.13 -3.02
C ALA A 121 -16.15 -1.19 -2.04
N ARG A 122 -16.67 0.04 -1.86
CA ARG A 122 -16.13 0.98 -0.85
C ARG A 122 -16.36 0.48 0.57
N ARG A 123 -17.59 0.06 0.88
CA ARG A 123 -17.92 -0.48 2.22
C ARG A 123 -17.07 -1.69 2.57
N LEU A 124 -16.87 -2.60 1.61
CA LEU A 124 -15.98 -3.75 1.80
C LEU A 124 -14.53 -3.32 2.08
N GLY A 125 -14.03 -2.30 1.38
CA GLY A 125 -12.70 -1.73 1.65
C GLY A 125 -12.58 -1.15 3.06
N GLU A 126 -13.59 -0.38 3.50
CA GLU A 126 -13.63 0.20 4.85
C GLU A 126 -13.72 -0.88 5.94
N MET A 127 -14.57 -1.90 5.75
CA MET A 127 -14.69 -3.02 6.69
C MET A 127 -13.39 -3.84 6.79
N ARG A 128 -12.70 -4.09 5.67
CA ARG A 128 -11.39 -4.76 5.69
C ARG A 128 -10.36 -3.98 6.49
N ALA A 129 -10.28 -2.65 6.26
CA ALA A 129 -9.37 -1.80 7.01
C ALA A 129 -9.68 -1.78 8.53
N GLN A 130 -10.97 -1.81 8.90
CA GLN A 130 -11.39 -1.91 10.30
C GLN A 130 -11.03 -3.27 10.92
N LEU A 131 -11.28 -4.37 10.21
CA LEU A 131 -10.90 -5.73 10.65
C LEU A 131 -9.39 -5.85 10.85
N GLU A 132 -8.58 -5.36 9.91
CA GLU A 132 -7.12 -5.33 10.04
C GLU A 132 -6.69 -4.56 11.29
N ASN A 133 -7.34 -3.43 11.58
CA ASN A 133 -7.04 -2.63 12.78
C ASN A 133 -7.42 -3.38 14.06
N VAL A 134 -8.60 -4.00 14.12
CA VAL A 134 -9.05 -4.80 15.27
C VAL A 134 -8.14 -6.01 15.48
N THR A 135 -7.76 -6.72 14.42
CA THR A 135 -6.83 -7.86 14.51
C THR A 135 -5.49 -7.41 15.06
N ARG A 136 -4.99 -6.24 14.64
CA ARG A 136 -3.76 -5.66 15.17
C ARG A 136 -3.87 -5.29 16.64
N LEU A 137 -4.97 -4.67 17.06
CA LEU A 137 -5.22 -4.31 18.46
C LEU A 137 -5.35 -5.56 19.35
N ASN A 138 -5.99 -6.62 18.87
CA ASN A 138 -6.06 -7.90 19.59
C ASN A 138 -4.67 -8.53 19.75
N ALA A 139 -3.87 -8.57 18.68
CA ALA A 139 -2.49 -9.02 18.73
C ALA A 139 -1.66 -8.20 19.74
N MET A 140 -1.89 -6.86 19.81
CA MET A 140 -1.27 -6.01 20.83
C MET A 140 -1.74 -6.34 22.25
N GLY A 141 -3.02 -6.68 22.45
CA GLY A 141 -3.54 -7.10 23.74
C GLY A 141 -2.87 -8.37 24.26
N GLU A 142 -2.69 -9.37 23.40
CA GLU A 142 -1.93 -10.59 23.72
C GLU A 142 -0.44 -10.28 24.00
N MET A 143 0.12 -9.28 23.33
CA MET A 143 1.50 -8.83 23.52
C MET A 143 1.72 -8.01 24.79
N ALA A 144 0.68 -7.35 25.32
CA ALA A 144 0.86 -6.41 26.43
C ALA A 144 1.54 -7.08 27.65
N ALA A 145 1.21 -8.32 27.94
CA ALA A 145 1.84 -9.08 29.01
C ALA A 145 3.33 -9.40 28.71
N ALA A 146 3.64 -9.80 27.49
CA ALA A 146 5.02 -10.09 27.06
C ALA A 146 5.88 -8.81 27.02
N LEU A 147 5.32 -7.71 26.50
CA LEU A 147 5.97 -6.41 26.45
C LEU A 147 6.23 -5.85 27.87
N ALA A 148 5.26 -5.96 28.78
CA ALA A 148 5.43 -5.58 30.17
C ALA A 148 6.54 -6.39 30.83
N HIS A 149 6.60 -7.69 30.54
CA HIS A 149 7.66 -8.56 31.06
C HIS A 149 9.05 -8.15 30.51
N GLU A 150 9.16 -7.91 29.20
CA GLU A 150 10.43 -7.51 28.58
C GLU A 150 10.88 -6.09 28.97
N LEU A 151 9.95 -5.15 29.21
CA LEU A 151 10.29 -3.83 29.75
C LEU A 151 10.71 -3.92 31.22
N ASN A 152 10.06 -4.75 32.02
CA ASN A 152 10.42 -4.91 33.43
C ASN A 152 11.81 -5.55 33.63
N GLN A 153 12.29 -6.37 32.71
CA GLN A 153 13.62 -7.00 32.81
C GLN A 153 14.76 -5.96 32.85
N PRO A 154 14.94 -5.05 31.85
CA PRO A 154 15.98 -4.03 31.89
C PRO A 154 15.79 -3.05 33.04
N LEU A 155 14.53 -2.69 33.38
CA LEU A 155 14.24 -1.80 34.50
C LEU A 155 14.68 -2.42 35.86
N THR A 156 14.39 -3.71 36.08
CA THR A 156 14.82 -4.43 37.27
C THR A 156 16.35 -4.56 37.33
N ALA A 157 16.99 -4.85 36.18
CA ALA A 157 18.46 -4.91 36.11
C ALA A 157 19.08 -3.54 36.43
N MET A 158 18.56 -2.46 35.91
CA MET A 158 19.01 -1.11 36.24
C MET A 158 18.85 -0.79 37.71
N ALA A 159 17.70 -1.10 38.32
CA ALA A 159 17.44 -0.87 39.73
C ALA A 159 18.45 -1.65 40.63
N ASN A 160 18.75 -2.88 40.24
CA ASN A 160 19.73 -3.71 40.96
C ASN A 160 21.15 -3.13 40.85
N TYR A 161 21.59 -2.72 39.63
CA TYR A 161 22.93 -2.13 39.45
C TYR A 161 23.07 -0.80 40.19
N VAL A 162 22.03 0.07 40.16
CA VAL A 162 22.01 1.32 40.95
C VAL A 162 22.13 1.01 42.43
N GLY A 163 21.38 0.05 42.97
CA GLY A 163 21.44 -0.33 44.37
C GLY A 163 22.81 -0.92 44.79
N ILE A 164 23.52 -1.60 43.89
CA ILE A 164 24.89 -2.08 44.14
C ILE A 164 25.84 -0.88 44.13
N ALA A 165 25.77 -0.01 43.15
CA ALA A 165 26.63 1.19 43.02
C ALA A 165 26.48 2.11 44.25
N GLN A 166 25.25 2.31 44.75
CA GLN A 166 24.99 3.09 45.97
C GLN A 166 25.69 2.48 47.21
N ARG A 167 25.55 1.17 47.43
CA ARG A 167 26.22 0.48 48.56
C ARG A 167 27.73 0.54 48.47
N MET A 168 28.30 0.48 47.28
CA MET A 168 29.75 0.64 47.04
C MET A 168 30.23 2.06 47.39
N ALA A 169 29.47 3.07 46.92
CA ALA A 169 29.79 4.48 47.24
C ALA A 169 29.71 4.76 48.78
N GLU A 170 28.74 4.15 49.51
CA GLU A 170 28.59 4.29 50.96
C GLU A 170 29.75 3.68 51.73
N ARG A 171 30.40 2.62 51.21
CA ARG A 171 31.54 1.95 51.88
C ARG A 171 32.86 2.74 51.80
N GLY A 172 32.96 3.69 50.85
CA GLY A 172 34.12 4.58 50.78
C GLY A 172 35.44 3.89 50.40
N ASP A 173 35.41 2.72 49.78
CA ASP A 173 36.61 1.97 49.41
C ASP A 173 37.29 2.69 48.16
N PRO A 174 38.58 3.01 48.25
CA PRO A 174 39.28 3.66 47.15
C PRO A 174 39.33 2.87 45.83
N GLN A 175 39.14 1.53 45.90
CA GLN A 175 39.13 0.66 44.71
C GLN A 175 37.75 0.57 44.04
N SER A 176 36.68 1.09 44.66
CA SER A 176 35.31 1.00 44.14
C SER A 176 35.03 1.89 42.90
N GLY A 177 35.93 2.82 42.56
CA GLY A 177 35.74 3.73 41.40
C GLY A 177 35.63 3.01 40.05
N GLU A 178 36.46 2.00 39.82
CA GLU A 178 36.48 1.21 38.59
C GLU A 178 35.24 0.29 38.45
N GLU A 179 34.86 -0.34 39.59
CA GLU A 179 33.67 -1.20 39.67
C GLU A 179 32.36 -0.40 39.53
N VAL A 180 32.29 0.81 40.09
CA VAL A 180 31.15 1.74 39.86
C VAL A 180 31.05 2.16 38.42
N SER A 181 32.18 2.44 37.75
CA SER A 181 32.21 2.78 36.34
C SER A 181 31.68 1.63 35.45
N GLU A 182 32.05 0.39 35.76
CA GLU A 182 31.53 -0.81 35.06
C GLU A 182 30.02 -0.99 35.27
N LEU A 183 29.50 -0.72 36.49
CA LEU A 183 28.07 -0.75 36.76
C LEU A 183 27.30 0.32 35.99
N LEU A 184 27.86 1.52 35.87
CA LEU A 184 27.28 2.62 35.06
C LEU A 184 27.21 2.26 33.58
N GLU A 185 28.23 1.61 33.01
CA GLU A 185 28.20 1.09 31.66
C GLU A 185 27.08 0.03 31.47
N LYS A 186 26.95 -0.88 32.42
CA LYS A 186 25.85 -1.88 32.41
C LYS A 186 24.48 -1.23 32.49
N ILE A 187 24.29 -0.19 33.33
CA ILE A 187 23.05 0.60 33.38
C ILE A 187 22.78 1.26 32.03
N SER A 188 23.79 1.91 31.45
CA SER A 188 23.68 2.58 30.14
C SER A 188 23.21 1.60 29.04
N GLY A 189 23.77 0.38 29.02
CA GLY A 189 23.35 -0.70 28.13
C GLY A 189 21.88 -1.11 28.33
N GLN A 190 21.38 -1.14 29.57
CA GLN A 190 19.97 -1.47 29.85
C GLN A 190 19.02 -0.33 29.44
N VAL A 191 19.42 0.94 29.56
CA VAL A 191 18.63 2.09 29.07
C VAL A 191 18.46 2.03 27.55
N VAL A 192 19.54 1.77 26.82
CA VAL A 192 19.48 1.59 25.37
C VAL A 192 18.54 0.45 24.99
N ARG A 193 18.64 -0.69 25.68
CA ARG A 193 17.77 -1.86 25.46
C ARG A 193 16.28 -1.54 25.70
N ALA A 194 15.96 -0.82 26.79
CA ALA A 194 14.59 -0.38 27.07
C ALA A 194 14.06 0.57 25.99
N GLY A 195 14.88 1.52 25.53
CA GLY A 195 14.55 2.41 24.42
C GLY A 195 14.23 1.66 23.12
N GLU A 196 14.97 0.60 22.81
CA GLU A 196 14.73 -0.25 21.65
C GLU A 196 13.41 -1.02 21.72
N ILE A 197 13.04 -1.51 22.93
CA ILE A 197 11.75 -2.16 23.14
C ILE A 197 10.62 -1.16 22.88
N ILE A 198 10.71 0.06 23.42
CA ILE A 198 9.73 1.12 23.21
C ILE A 198 9.62 1.52 21.73
N ALA A 199 10.75 1.68 21.03
CA ALA A 199 10.77 2.01 19.62
C ALA A 199 10.11 0.92 18.76
N ARG A 200 10.33 -0.36 19.10
CA ARG A 200 9.67 -1.51 18.46
C ARG A 200 8.16 -1.48 18.65
N VAL A 201 7.68 -1.21 19.85
CA VAL A 201 6.24 -1.09 20.16
C VAL A 201 5.62 0.06 19.38
N ARG A 202 6.27 1.21 19.38
CA ARG A 202 5.80 2.40 18.64
C ARG A 202 5.67 2.13 17.15
N GLY A 203 6.66 1.47 16.54
CA GLY A 203 6.61 1.08 15.11
C GLY A 203 5.46 0.16 14.76
N TYR A 204 4.97 -0.64 15.71
CA TYR A 204 3.80 -1.52 15.52
C TYR A 204 2.47 -0.76 15.61
N VAL A 205 2.40 0.29 16.46
CA VAL A 205 1.18 1.09 16.71
C VAL A 205 0.95 2.16 15.66
N THR A 206 2.02 2.77 15.15
CA THR A 206 1.91 3.98 14.34
C THR A 206 1.77 3.62 12.85
N ARG A 207 0.53 3.67 12.31
CA ARG A 207 0.30 4.04 10.93
C ARG A 207 0.33 5.58 10.87
N GLY A 208 1.51 6.18 10.91
CA GLY A 208 1.68 7.57 10.49
C GLY A 208 1.52 7.67 8.98
N GLU A 209 1.02 8.79 8.47
CA GLU A 209 1.20 9.14 7.07
C GLU A 209 2.69 8.99 6.76
N VAL A 210 3.02 8.11 5.81
CA VAL A 210 4.41 7.86 5.42
C VAL A 210 4.92 9.14 4.77
N ALA A 211 5.83 9.84 5.45
CA ALA A 211 6.44 11.07 4.93
C ALA A 211 7.47 10.72 3.85
N VAL A 212 6.97 10.38 2.66
CA VAL A 212 7.80 9.94 1.54
C VAL A 212 8.57 11.12 0.96
N ALA A 213 9.89 11.01 0.99
CA ALA A 213 10.83 11.90 0.31
C ALA A 213 11.73 11.09 -0.65
N VAL A 214 12.51 11.81 -1.46
CA VAL A 214 13.57 11.19 -2.25
C VAL A 214 14.77 11.01 -1.34
N GLU A 215 15.18 9.75 -1.11
CA GLU A 215 16.24 9.38 -0.20
C GLU A 215 17.29 8.49 -0.89
N ALA A 216 18.55 8.60 -0.48
CA ALA A 216 19.63 7.74 -0.95
C ALA A 216 19.72 6.47 -0.10
N VAL A 217 19.64 5.31 -0.73
CA VAL A 217 19.72 3.99 -0.07
C VAL A 217 21.09 3.82 0.59
N SER A 218 22.17 4.24 -0.07
CA SER A 218 23.54 4.20 0.45
C SER A 218 23.69 4.99 1.75
N ALA A 219 23.20 6.23 1.79
CA ALA A 219 23.25 7.08 2.97
C ALA A 219 22.44 6.50 4.14
N MET A 220 21.24 5.96 3.85
CA MET A 220 20.41 5.29 4.87
C MET A 220 21.11 4.04 5.45
N PHE A 221 21.80 3.26 4.62
CA PHE A 221 22.59 2.10 5.08
C PHE A 221 23.80 2.50 5.92
N GLU A 222 24.52 3.56 5.56
CA GLU A 222 25.65 4.06 6.35
C GLU A 222 25.22 4.46 7.76
N GLU A 223 24.14 5.22 7.88
CA GLU A 223 23.59 5.61 9.17
C GLU A 223 23.05 4.42 9.96
N ALA A 224 22.35 3.50 9.30
CA ALA A 224 21.85 2.29 9.94
C ALA A 224 22.98 1.39 10.44
N ALA A 225 24.08 1.28 9.70
CA ALA A 225 25.25 0.51 10.09
C ALA A 225 25.95 1.12 11.31
N ALA A 226 26.03 2.44 11.39
CA ALA A 226 26.60 3.12 12.56
C ALA A 226 25.81 2.81 13.85
N VAL A 227 24.47 2.69 13.75
CA VAL A 227 23.60 2.36 14.87
C VAL A 227 23.60 0.86 15.20
N ALA A 228 23.55 0.00 14.15
CA ALA A 228 23.43 -1.44 14.33
C ALA A 228 24.72 -2.12 14.78
N MET A 229 25.89 -1.53 14.49
CA MET A 229 27.21 -2.12 14.71
C MET A 229 28.15 -1.24 15.51
N PRO A 230 27.77 -0.73 16.70
CA PRO A 230 28.68 0.02 17.56
C PRO A 230 29.80 -0.94 18.03
N GLY A 231 31.03 -0.69 17.56
CA GLY A 231 32.18 -1.56 17.90
C GLY A 231 32.32 -2.81 17.01
N SER A 232 31.73 -2.82 15.79
CA SER A 232 31.86 -3.91 14.81
C SER A 232 33.32 -4.26 14.48
N ALA A 233 34.23 -3.30 14.51
CA ALA A 233 35.68 -3.54 14.41
C ALA A 233 36.20 -4.45 15.52
N ARG A 234 35.67 -4.37 16.74
CA ARG A 234 36.00 -5.30 17.87
C ARG A 234 35.35 -6.67 17.69
N ALA A 235 34.22 -6.74 16.99
CA ALA A 235 33.52 -7.99 16.74
C ALA A 235 34.05 -8.76 15.51
N GLY A 236 35.01 -8.20 14.77
CA GLY A 236 35.63 -8.83 13.58
C GLY A 236 34.67 -9.04 12.41
N VAL A 237 33.64 -8.21 12.28
CA VAL A 237 32.73 -8.22 11.13
C VAL A 237 33.30 -7.35 10.00
N VAL A 238 33.46 -7.94 8.82
CA VAL A 238 33.88 -7.21 7.60
C VAL A 238 32.64 -6.76 6.85
N LEU A 239 32.43 -5.42 6.75
CA LEU A 239 31.32 -4.85 5.99
C LEU A 239 31.77 -4.59 4.54
N ARG A 240 31.01 -5.08 3.57
CA ARG A 240 31.15 -4.77 2.13
C ARG A 240 29.89 -4.11 1.61
N ALA A 241 30.05 -3.01 0.89
CA ALA A 241 28.97 -2.23 0.29
C ALA A 241 29.06 -2.28 -1.23
N ASP A 242 27.90 -2.51 -1.89
CA ASP A 242 27.76 -2.59 -3.36
C ASP A 242 26.44 -1.93 -3.78
N PHE A 243 26.50 -0.62 -4.06
CA PHE A 243 25.34 0.19 -4.42
C PHE A 243 25.36 0.53 -5.92
N ASP A 244 24.33 0.08 -6.64
CA ASP A 244 24.07 0.50 -8.02
C ASP A 244 23.56 1.95 -8.03
N PRO A 245 24.29 2.89 -8.67
CA PRO A 245 23.85 4.30 -8.75
C PRO A 245 22.46 4.47 -9.37
N ALA A 246 22.03 3.55 -10.25
CA ALA A 246 20.72 3.58 -10.87
C ALA A 246 19.58 3.20 -9.89
N ALA A 247 19.91 2.60 -8.73
CA ALA A 247 18.97 2.16 -7.71
C ALA A 247 19.06 2.97 -6.41
N ASP A 248 20.00 3.88 -6.29
CA ASP A 248 20.31 4.56 -5.03
C ASP A 248 19.23 5.57 -4.61
N GLN A 249 18.52 6.19 -5.56
CA GLN A 249 17.48 7.17 -5.25
C GLN A 249 16.09 6.49 -5.19
N VAL A 250 15.46 6.52 -4.01
CA VAL A 250 14.17 5.89 -3.75
C VAL A 250 13.18 6.85 -3.12
N LEU A 251 11.88 6.52 -3.23
CA LEU A 251 10.81 7.21 -2.53
C LEU A 251 10.55 6.50 -1.20
N ALA A 252 10.99 7.10 -0.09
CA ALA A 252 10.94 6.46 1.22
C ALA A 252 10.71 7.46 2.36
N ASP A 253 10.12 6.99 3.45
CA ASP A 253 10.24 7.60 4.76
C ASP A 253 11.57 7.12 5.36
N ARG A 254 12.53 8.05 5.47
CA ARG A 254 13.89 7.78 5.93
C ARG A 254 13.92 7.02 7.25
N ILE A 255 13.16 7.47 8.23
CA ILE A 255 13.19 6.92 9.58
C ILE A 255 12.66 5.47 9.57
N GLN A 256 11.56 5.23 8.87
CA GLN A 256 10.95 3.89 8.81
C GLN A 256 11.85 2.91 8.05
N VAL A 257 12.43 3.32 6.91
CA VAL A 257 13.31 2.44 6.13
C VAL A 257 14.63 2.20 6.87
N GLN A 258 15.19 3.19 7.54
CA GLN A 258 16.35 2.98 8.42
C GLN A 258 16.07 1.97 9.54
N GLN A 259 14.86 1.97 10.12
CA GLN A 259 14.45 0.96 11.10
C GLN A 259 14.48 -0.45 10.51
N VAL A 260 14.05 -0.64 9.25
CA VAL A 260 14.19 -1.93 8.54
C VAL A 260 15.66 -2.32 8.42
N MET A 261 16.50 -1.40 7.95
CA MET A 261 17.93 -1.64 7.74
C MET A 261 18.65 -2.01 9.05
N VAL A 262 18.43 -1.24 10.12
CA VAL A 262 18.99 -1.51 11.44
C VAL A 262 18.60 -2.90 11.94
N ASN A 263 17.32 -3.27 11.80
CA ASN A 263 16.83 -4.58 12.21
C ASN A 263 17.51 -5.72 11.42
N LEU A 264 17.63 -5.59 10.09
CA LEU A 264 18.26 -6.61 9.24
C LEU A 264 19.76 -6.72 9.55
N LEU A 265 20.46 -5.60 9.70
CA LEU A 265 21.89 -5.56 10.04
C LEU A 265 22.16 -6.21 11.40
N ARG A 266 21.37 -5.93 12.43
CA ARG A 266 21.50 -6.57 13.75
C ARG A 266 21.26 -8.07 13.68
N ASN A 267 20.23 -8.50 12.98
CA ASN A 267 19.93 -9.92 12.77
C ASN A 267 21.11 -10.65 12.12
N ALA A 268 21.74 -10.03 11.12
CA ALA A 268 22.91 -10.59 10.42
C ALA A 268 24.14 -10.67 11.34
N VAL A 269 24.45 -9.60 12.09
CA VAL A 269 25.57 -9.59 13.04
C VAL A 269 25.38 -10.64 14.12
N GLU A 270 24.19 -10.75 14.69
CA GLU A 270 23.85 -11.76 15.68
C GLU A 270 23.94 -13.20 15.13
N ALA A 271 23.49 -13.42 13.89
CA ALA A 271 23.58 -14.74 13.24
C ALA A 271 25.03 -15.19 13.02
N MET A 272 25.95 -14.24 12.81
CA MET A 272 27.37 -14.50 12.67
C MET A 272 28.14 -14.63 13.98
N ALA A 273 27.51 -14.49 15.14
CA ALA A 273 28.17 -14.60 16.44
C ALA A 273 28.82 -15.98 16.60
N GLY A 274 30.09 -16.02 17.03
CA GLY A 274 30.85 -17.26 17.19
C GLY A 274 31.37 -17.92 15.89
N ARG A 275 31.08 -17.34 14.70
CA ARG A 275 31.55 -17.87 13.43
C ARG A 275 32.99 -17.39 13.13
N PRO A 276 33.83 -18.22 12.47
CA PRO A 276 35.19 -17.86 12.09
C PRO A 276 35.24 -16.81 10.99
N ARG A 277 34.28 -16.85 10.05
CA ARG A 277 34.12 -15.86 8.98
C ARG A 277 32.87 -15.03 9.27
N ARG A 278 33.02 -13.73 9.33
CA ARG A 278 31.95 -12.76 9.62
C ARG A 278 31.98 -11.66 8.57
N GLU A 279 31.38 -11.92 7.44
CA GLU A 279 31.28 -10.98 6.33
C GLU A 279 29.83 -10.57 6.12
N LEU A 280 29.57 -9.28 6.13
CA LEU A 280 28.28 -8.66 5.93
C LEU A 280 28.32 -7.87 4.63
N ARG A 281 27.43 -8.17 3.69
CA ARG A 281 27.31 -7.43 2.44
C ARG A 281 25.99 -6.70 2.41
N ILE A 282 26.06 -5.41 2.05
CA ILE A 282 24.88 -4.55 1.88
C ILE A 282 24.92 -3.91 0.49
N GLY A 283 23.78 -3.60 -0.05
CA GLY A 283 23.73 -2.90 -1.32
C GLY A 283 22.32 -2.72 -1.86
N CYS A 284 22.28 -2.16 -3.07
CA CYS A 284 21.04 -2.05 -3.83
C CYS A 284 21.28 -2.27 -5.33
N ARG A 285 20.25 -2.73 -6.02
CA ARG A 285 20.27 -2.99 -7.48
C ARG A 285 18.97 -2.52 -8.12
N ALA A 286 19.07 -2.00 -9.34
CA ALA A 286 17.90 -1.61 -10.11
C ALA A 286 17.18 -2.84 -10.67
N ARG A 287 15.85 -2.86 -10.52
CA ARG A 287 14.99 -3.89 -11.13
C ARG A 287 14.29 -3.36 -12.38
N PRO A 288 13.95 -4.25 -13.34
CA PRO A 288 13.24 -3.86 -14.57
C PRO A 288 11.83 -3.28 -14.31
N ASP A 289 11.19 -3.65 -13.18
CA ASP A 289 9.85 -3.22 -12.78
C ASP A 289 9.79 -1.79 -12.18
N GLY A 290 10.91 -1.04 -12.22
CA GLY A 290 11.01 0.32 -11.69
C GLY A 290 11.23 0.39 -10.18
N LEU A 291 11.51 -0.73 -9.53
CA LEU A 291 11.86 -0.81 -8.12
C LEU A 291 13.39 -0.81 -7.93
N ALA A 292 13.83 -0.38 -6.75
CA ALA A 292 15.17 -0.65 -6.22
C ALA A 292 15.06 -1.84 -5.28
N GLN A 293 15.92 -2.83 -5.43
CA GLN A 293 16.06 -3.97 -4.54
C GLN A 293 17.27 -3.75 -3.64
N ALA A 294 17.04 -3.49 -2.37
CA ALA A 294 18.07 -3.43 -1.35
C ALA A 294 18.28 -4.82 -0.72
N TYR A 295 19.49 -5.11 -0.24
CA TYR A 295 19.80 -6.39 0.36
C TYR A 295 20.80 -6.27 1.51
N VAL A 296 20.69 -7.25 2.42
CA VAL A 296 21.62 -7.51 3.51
C VAL A 296 21.95 -9.00 3.49
N ALA A 297 23.21 -9.36 3.22
CA ALA A 297 23.67 -10.74 3.15
C ALA A 297 24.72 -11.02 4.21
N ASP A 298 24.59 -12.13 4.93
CA ASP A 298 25.50 -12.57 5.99
C ASP A 298 26.18 -13.90 5.67
N THR A 299 27.22 -14.24 6.43
CA THR A 299 27.89 -15.54 6.41
C THR A 299 27.56 -16.38 7.66
N GLY A 300 26.36 -16.24 8.17
CA GLY A 300 25.84 -16.96 9.34
C GLY A 300 25.49 -18.43 9.03
N PRO A 301 24.62 -19.04 9.84
CA PRO A 301 24.22 -20.44 9.68
C PRO A 301 23.21 -20.70 8.54
N GLY A 302 22.73 -19.64 7.87
CA GLY A 302 21.68 -19.72 6.88
C GLY A 302 20.28 -19.68 7.44
N LEU A 303 19.30 -20.06 6.61
CA LEU A 303 17.89 -20.09 6.97
C LEU A 303 17.46 -21.54 7.19
N ASP A 304 16.68 -21.76 8.25
CA ASP A 304 15.97 -23.02 8.44
C ASP A 304 14.78 -23.06 7.47
N GLU A 305 14.75 -24.06 6.58
CA GLU A 305 13.68 -24.21 5.57
C GLU A 305 12.29 -24.30 6.19
N SER A 306 12.17 -24.88 7.41
CA SER A 306 10.90 -24.98 8.13
C SER A 306 10.37 -23.63 8.62
N LEU A 307 11.25 -22.64 8.78
CA LEU A 307 10.93 -21.30 9.26
C LEU A 307 10.81 -20.28 8.12
N ALA A 308 11.36 -20.56 6.93
CA ALA A 308 11.49 -19.59 5.84
C ALA A 308 10.16 -18.93 5.46
N GLU A 309 9.07 -19.69 5.32
CA GLU A 309 7.74 -19.16 4.98
C GLU A 309 7.09 -18.34 6.11
N ARG A 310 7.51 -18.59 7.36
CA ARG A 310 6.93 -17.97 8.55
C ARG A 310 7.80 -16.88 9.17
N LEU A 311 8.98 -16.65 8.62
CA LEU A 311 10.02 -15.78 9.17
C LEU A 311 9.53 -14.33 9.41
N PHE A 312 8.60 -13.87 8.60
CA PHE A 312 7.99 -12.54 8.67
C PHE A 312 6.65 -12.53 9.42
N GLN A 313 6.23 -13.65 10.02
CA GLN A 313 5.07 -13.68 10.90
C GLN A 313 5.45 -13.20 12.30
N PRO A 314 4.58 -12.49 13.00
CA PRO A 314 4.83 -12.08 14.38
C PRO A 314 5.09 -13.32 15.27
N PHE A 315 6.02 -13.19 16.24
CA PHE A 315 6.38 -14.22 17.22
C PHE A 315 7.11 -15.45 16.68
N VAL A 316 7.47 -15.48 15.42
CA VAL A 316 8.33 -16.51 14.87
C VAL A 316 9.79 -16.10 15.07
N SER A 317 10.51 -16.84 15.92
CA SER A 317 11.94 -16.62 16.19
C SER A 317 12.65 -17.96 16.26
N GLY A 318 13.74 -18.10 15.53
CA GLY A 318 14.67 -19.23 15.69
C GLY A 318 15.68 -19.06 16.82
N LYS A 319 15.58 -17.97 17.60
CA LYS A 319 16.54 -17.61 18.65
C LYS A 319 15.91 -17.76 20.04
N ALA A 320 16.63 -18.35 20.97
CA ALA A 320 16.25 -18.35 22.39
C ALA A 320 16.26 -16.91 22.93
N GLY A 321 15.08 -16.38 23.32
CA GLY A 321 14.93 -15.04 23.87
C GLY A 321 14.67 -13.93 22.84
N GLY A 322 14.49 -14.24 21.55
CA GLY A 322 14.04 -13.27 20.54
C GLY A 322 12.53 -13.24 20.43
N MET A 323 11.89 -12.05 20.54
CA MET A 323 10.43 -11.89 20.39
C MET A 323 9.85 -12.26 19.01
N GLY A 324 10.68 -12.40 17.98
CA GLY A 324 10.22 -12.68 16.63
C GLY A 324 9.35 -11.56 15.98
N VAL A 325 9.45 -10.32 16.47
CA VAL A 325 8.62 -9.19 16.01
C VAL A 325 9.35 -8.31 14.99
N GLY A 326 10.68 -8.29 15.03
CA GLY A 326 11.48 -7.37 14.20
C GLY A 326 11.24 -7.54 12.70
N LEU A 327 11.25 -8.77 12.19
CA LEU A 327 11.00 -9.04 10.77
C LEU A 327 9.55 -8.76 10.35
N ALA A 328 8.58 -9.00 11.23
CA ALA A 328 7.19 -8.64 10.99
C ALA A 328 6.99 -7.11 10.87
N ILE A 329 7.67 -6.32 11.71
CA ILE A 329 7.70 -4.86 11.61
C ILE A 329 8.35 -4.44 10.28
N SER A 330 9.49 -5.03 9.94
CA SER A 330 10.18 -4.74 8.68
C SER A 330 9.28 -4.99 7.48
N ARG A 331 8.53 -6.08 7.48
CA ARG A 331 7.54 -6.38 6.44
C ARG A 331 6.45 -5.33 6.35
N ASN A 332 5.84 -4.95 7.48
CA ASN A 332 4.81 -3.91 7.51
C ASN A 332 5.30 -2.56 6.97
N ILE A 333 6.53 -2.16 7.33
CA ILE A 333 7.14 -0.93 6.83
C ILE A 333 7.35 -1.01 5.32
N VAL A 334 7.94 -2.07 4.81
CA VAL A 334 8.21 -2.24 3.38
C VAL A 334 6.92 -2.30 2.57
N GLU A 335 5.91 -3.03 3.04
CA GLU A 335 4.58 -3.10 2.41
C GLU A 335 3.87 -1.74 2.42
N SER A 336 4.00 -0.93 3.47
CA SER A 336 3.45 0.44 3.50
C SER A 336 4.09 1.39 2.49
N HIS A 337 5.34 1.11 2.08
CA HIS A 337 6.04 1.79 1.00
C HIS A 337 5.72 1.21 -0.40
N GLY A 338 4.85 0.19 -0.45
CA GLY A 338 4.46 -0.50 -1.69
C GLY A 338 5.53 -1.41 -2.25
N GLY A 339 6.45 -1.88 -1.40
CA GLY A 339 7.47 -2.87 -1.70
C GLY A 339 7.13 -4.27 -1.18
N ALA A 340 8.09 -5.18 -1.30
CA ALA A 340 8.06 -6.54 -0.75
C ALA A 340 9.38 -6.83 -0.04
N ILE A 341 9.33 -7.72 0.99
CA ILE A 341 10.51 -8.21 1.72
C ILE A 341 10.51 -9.73 1.72
N TRP A 342 11.67 -10.35 1.51
CA TRP A 342 11.87 -11.80 1.55
C TRP A 342 13.29 -12.14 1.97
N ALA A 343 13.53 -13.42 2.20
CA ALA A 343 14.84 -13.94 2.55
C ALA A 343 15.13 -15.22 1.76
N GLU A 344 16.40 -15.45 1.45
CA GLU A 344 16.87 -16.65 0.77
C GLU A 344 18.23 -17.10 1.32
N ALA A 345 18.53 -18.38 1.21
CA ALA A 345 19.85 -18.89 1.51
C ALA A 345 20.84 -18.42 0.44
N ASN A 346 22.05 -18.03 0.85
CA ASN A 346 23.07 -17.60 -0.07
C ASN A 346 24.14 -18.69 -0.33
N ALA A 347 24.92 -18.51 -1.38
CA ALA A 347 25.96 -19.47 -1.81
C ALA A 347 27.10 -19.63 -0.77
N GLU A 348 27.21 -18.74 0.20
CA GLU A 348 28.25 -18.77 1.23
C GLU A 348 27.78 -19.48 2.53
N GLY A 349 26.59 -20.09 2.48
CA GLY A 349 26.00 -20.83 3.60
C GLY A 349 25.24 -19.98 4.60
N GLY A 350 25.17 -18.65 4.40
CA GLY A 350 24.39 -17.70 5.20
C GLY A 350 23.04 -17.38 4.60
N ALA A 351 22.45 -16.25 5.01
CA ALA A 351 21.18 -15.74 4.54
C ALA A 351 21.33 -14.40 3.81
N THR A 352 20.45 -14.15 2.85
CA THR A 352 20.29 -12.84 2.24
C THR A 352 18.85 -12.36 2.41
N PHE A 353 18.68 -11.23 3.05
CA PHE A 353 17.40 -10.54 3.18
C PHE A 353 17.31 -9.47 2.11
N HIS A 354 16.21 -9.45 1.39
CA HIS A 354 15.92 -8.49 0.33
C HIS A 354 14.68 -7.71 0.65
N PHE A 355 14.68 -6.43 0.29
CA PHE A 355 13.45 -5.64 0.27
C PHE A 355 13.45 -4.67 -0.91
N THR A 356 12.24 -4.29 -1.37
CA THR A 356 12.09 -3.40 -2.52
C THR A 356 11.46 -2.08 -2.12
N LEU A 357 11.90 -1.00 -2.78
CA LEU A 357 11.35 0.35 -2.66
C LEU A 357 11.12 0.93 -4.06
N LYS A 358 10.20 1.88 -4.19
CA LYS A 358 9.98 2.59 -5.45
C LYS A 358 11.15 3.50 -5.74
N ARG A 359 11.75 3.38 -6.93
CA ARG A 359 12.79 4.30 -7.37
C ARG A 359 12.21 5.69 -7.57
N ALA A 360 12.95 6.71 -7.15
CA ALA A 360 12.69 8.06 -7.58
C ALA A 360 12.99 8.12 -9.08
N GLN A 361 11.97 8.43 -9.91
CA GLN A 361 12.22 8.66 -11.34
C GLN A 361 13.12 9.88 -11.45
N SER A 362 14.30 9.71 -12.02
CA SER A 362 15.11 10.86 -12.45
C SER A 362 14.24 11.68 -13.40
N ALA A 363 13.98 12.93 -13.05
CA ALA A 363 13.41 13.86 -14.00
C ALA A 363 14.42 13.99 -15.15
N ALA A 364 14.09 13.38 -16.31
CA ALA A 364 14.83 13.49 -17.54
C ALA A 364 14.68 14.89 -18.10
#